data_48c6f85fe4a69d3da36ccfd650a241ce
#
_entry.id   48c6f85fe4a69d3da36ccfd650a241ce
#
_cell.length_a   1.000
_cell.length_b   1.000
_cell.length_c   1.000
_cell.angle_alpha   90.00
_cell.angle_beta   90.00
_cell.angle_gamma   90.00
#
_symmetry.space_group_name_H-M   'P 1'
#
loop_
_entity.id
_entity.type
_entity.pdbx_description
1 polymer ?
#
loop_
_entity_poly.entity_id
_entity_poly.type
_entity_poly.pdbx_seq_one_letter_code
_entity_poly.pdbx_strand_id
1 'polypeptide(L)'
;MKTVKIFSLMAASMMLLASCSNAKKSAAEQVDSDAGCKSTKPVVYMTKEITAESLVRIYDALGVVPSGKVAVKISTGEPGGHNFLQPSLIKGLVNKVNGTIVECNTAYKGPRFETETHMKVFEDHGFAAIAPVDLLDGYGETKIPVKDTTYIKYNIVGENMLKYDWMINLAHFKGHAMGGFGGVLKNQSIGVASANGKAYIHSAGATEDKEVIWKHTAEQDKFIECMAVAAQSVHDYFQGRVLYINVMNNLSVDCDCDATPEDPEMNDVGILASLDPVALDQACVDLVFNYPSTDDDNAAPLIERINSRHGIHILEHANAIGLGSREYELRCIDK
;
A
#
# COMPACT_ATOMS: atom_id res chain seq x y z
N MET A 1 16.45 -62.90 10.62
CA MET A 1 17.44 -63.43 11.60
C MET A 1 18.29 -62.23 12.10
N LYS A 2 18.35 -62.15 13.44
CA LYS A 2 19.31 -61.40 14.29
C LYS A 2 19.21 -59.84 14.22
N THR A 3 19.08 -59.10 15.25
CA THR A 3 18.82 -59.20 16.69
C THR A 3 19.10 -57.78 17.26
N VAL A 4 18.15 -57.31 18.00
CA VAL A 4 18.08 -56.20 18.96
C VAL A 4 19.39 -55.99 19.78
N LYS A 5 19.68 -54.73 20.12
CA LYS A 5 20.12 -54.35 21.46
C LYS A 5 19.77 -52.91 21.84
N ILE A 6 18.95 -52.82 22.86
CA ILE A 6 18.63 -51.72 23.75
C ILE A 6 19.76 -51.56 24.76
N PHE A 7 20.15 -50.37 25.14
CA PHE A 7 20.74 -50.06 26.44
C PHE A 7 20.24 -48.73 26.99
N SER A 8 19.53 -48.89 28.10
CA SER A 8 19.10 -47.87 29.05
C SER A 8 20.05 -47.88 30.24
N LEU A 9 20.27 -46.76 30.89
CA LEU A 9 20.57 -46.59 32.34
C LEU A 9 21.20 -45.21 32.53
N MET A 10 20.93 -44.42 33.50
CA MET A 10 20.29 -44.30 34.80
C MET A 10 20.78 -43.01 35.44
N ALA A 11 19.94 -42.45 36.20
CA ALA A 11 20.11 -41.21 36.98
C ALA A 11 21.15 -41.34 38.11
N ALA A 12 21.69 -40.18 38.50
CA ALA A 12 22.19 -40.02 39.88
C ALA A 12 21.95 -38.56 40.36
N SER A 13 21.17 -38.50 41.39
CA SER A 13 20.85 -37.37 42.24
C SER A 13 21.93 -37.14 43.26
N MET A 14 22.32 -35.93 43.59
CA MET A 14 22.99 -35.61 44.87
C MET A 14 22.66 -34.22 45.36
N MET A 15 21.92 -34.16 46.45
CA MET A 15 21.72 -33.00 47.33
C MET A 15 22.96 -32.73 48.17
N LEU A 16 23.24 -31.49 48.49
CA LEU A 16 23.91 -31.07 49.75
C LEU A 16 23.62 -29.57 50.02
N LEU A 17 22.85 -29.34 50.99
CA LEU A 17 22.78 -28.58 52.25
C LEU A 17 23.45 -27.21 52.33
N ALA A 18 22.62 -26.28 52.64
CA ALA A 18 22.58 -25.04 53.39
C ALA A 18 23.81 -24.54 54.13
N SER A 19 24.02 -23.23 54.05
CA SER A 19 24.54 -22.39 55.16
C SER A 19 23.95 -20.98 55.07
N CYS A 20 23.29 -20.59 56.15
CA CYS A 20 22.80 -19.22 56.41
C CYS A 20 23.91 -18.27 56.80
N SER A 21 23.89 -17.05 56.30
CA SER A 21 24.41 -15.89 57.07
C SER A 21 23.64 -14.62 56.72
N ASN A 22 23.14 -13.97 57.76
CA ASN A 22 22.47 -12.67 57.77
C ASN A 22 23.38 -11.53 57.37
N ALA A 23 22.90 -10.64 56.48
CA ALA A 23 23.36 -9.25 56.42
C ALA A 23 22.31 -8.32 55.84
N LYS A 24 21.79 -7.47 56.72
CA LYS A 24 21.26 -6.09 56.56
C LYS A 24 20.51 -5.66 55.29
N LYS A 25 19.23 -5.29 55.55
CA LYS A 25 18.37 -4.43 54.74
C LYS A 25 19.07 -3.14 54.34
N SER A 26 19.14 -2.86 53.04
CA SER A 26 19.16 -1.50 52.51
C SER A 26 17.97 -1.36 51.56
N ALA A 27 17.22 -0.27 51.77
CA ALA A 27 16.10 0.11 50.93
C ALA A 27 16.62 0.39 49.50
N ALA A 28 16.17 -0.40 48.53
CA ALA A 28 16.32 -0.12 47.12
C ALA A 28 14.94 0.09 46.56
N GLU A 29 14.80 1.21 45.90
CA GLU A 29 13.65 1.72 45.20
C GLU A 29 12.97 0.63 44.37
N GLN A 30 11.64 0.54 44.53
CA GLN A 30 10.77 -0.11 43.54
C GLN A 30 10.85 0.71 42.25
N VAL A 31 11.60 0.22 41.29
CA VAL A 31 11.47 0.62 39.92
C VAL A 31 10.23 -0.13 39.39
N ASP A 32 9.16 0.61 39.20
CA ASP A 32 7.98 0.17 38.47
C ASP A 32 8.44 -0.28 37.08
N SER A 33 8.52 -1.60 36.89
CA SER A 33 8.74 -2.23 35.60
C SER A 33 7.38 -2.43 34.92
N ASP A 34 6.68 -1.34 34.62
CA ASP A 34 5.63 -1.34 33.62
C ASP A 34 6.24 -1.09 32.23
N ALA A 35 7.14 -1.99 31.85
CA ALA A 35 7.54 -2.14 30.47
C ALA A 35 6.39 -2.83 29.74
N GLY A 36 5.35 -2.04 29.41
CA GLY A 36 4.29 -2.48 28.51
C GLY A 36 4.92 -3.15 27.30
N CYS A 37 4.55 -4.40 27.05
CA CYS A 37 4.92 -5.16 25.85
C CYS A 37 4.47 -4.31 24.64
N LYS A 38 5.40 -3.56 24.02
CA LYS A 38 5.09 -2.83 22.81
C LYS A 38 4.70 -3.88 21.78
N SER A 39 3.48 -3.80 21.26
CA SER A 39 3.01 -4.63 20.15
C SER A 39 4.09 -4.61 19.08
N THR A 40 4.51 -5.77 18.61
CA THR A 40 5.46 -5.90 17.50
C THR A 40 4.75 -5.70 16.15
N LYS A 41 3.41 -5.59 16.16
CA LYS A 41 2.59 -5.40 14.96
C LYS A 41 2.60 -3.94 14.51
N PRO A 42 2.65 -3.69 13.20
CA PRO A 42 2.49 -2.33 12.68
C PRO A 42 1.12 -1.76 13.06
N VAL A 43 1.11 -0.44 13.30
CA VAL A 43 -0.13 0.28 13.62
C VAL A 43 -0.75 0.79 12.34
N VAL A 44 -2.05 0.55 12.20
CA VAL A 44 -2.91 1.19 11.21
C VAL A 44 -3.83 2.16 11.94
N TYR A 45 -3.68 3.44 11.66
CA TYR A 45 -4.57 4.47 12.17
C TYR A 45 -5.82 4.55 11.29
N MET A 46 -6.97 4.87 11.88
CA MET A 46 -8.25 5.01 11.18
C MET A 46 -9.04 6.20 11.71
N THR A 47 -9.72 6.92 10.83
CA THR A 47 -10.81 7.85 11.14
C THR A 47 -11.99 7.55 10.23
N LYS A 48 -13.21 7.62 10.77
CA LYS A 48 -14.45 7.48 10.00
C LYS A 48 -14.83 8.74 9.23
N GLU A 49 -14.29 9.88 9.64
CA GLU A 49 -14.55 11.14 8.98
C GLU A 49 -13.72 11.27 7.70
N ILE A 50 -14.38 11.63 6.58
CA ILE A 50 -13.72 11.85 5.29
C ILE A 50 -13.84 13.35 4.95
N THR A 51 -12.92 14.14 5.51
CA THR A 51 -12.80 15.58 5.29
C THR A 51 -11.33 15.95 5.04
N ALA A 52 -11.09 17.13 4.50
CA ALA A 52 -9.71 17.64 4.32
C ALA A 52 -8.98 17.73 5.67
N GLU A 53 -9.68 18.06 6.74
CA GLU A 53 -9.15 18.18 8.10
C GLU A 53 -8.81 16.80 8.68
N SER A 54 -9.68 15.80 8.49
CA SER A 54 -9.44 14.43 8.98
C SER A 54 -8.30 13.76 8.21
N LEU A 55 -8.15 14.04 6.90
CA LEU A 55 -7.00 13.57 6.12
C LEU A 55 -5.68 14.13 6.67
N VAL A 56 -5.66 15.38 7.10
CA VAL A 56 -4.49 15.98 7.75
C VAL A 56 -4.26 15.36 9.13
N ARG A 57 -5.32 15.17 9.94
CA ARG A 57 -5.19 14.55 11.27
C ARG A 57 -4.63 13.14 11.21
N ILE A 58 -5.09 12.31 10.26
CA ILE A 58 -4.60 10.93 10.16
C ILE A 58 -3.15 10.87 9.65
N TYR A 59 -2.77 11.77 8.76
CA TYR A 59 -1.37 11.96 8.40
C TYR A 59 -0.52 12.33 9.63
N ASP A 60 -0.98 13.26 10.48
CA ASP A 60 -0.27 13.65 11.70
C ASP A 60 -0.12 12.49 12.70
N ALA A 61 -1.08 11.56 12.74
CA ALA A 61 -1.02 10.38 13.59
C ALA A 61 0.15 9.44 13.24
N LEU A 62 0.67 9.48 12.00
CA LEU A 62 1.86 8.73 11.60
C LEU A 62 3.13 9.20 12.33
N GLY A 63 3.15 10.43 12.86
CA GLY A 63 4.25 10.96 13.65
C GLY A 63 5.55 11.20 12.86
N VAL A 64 5.49 11.22 11.52
CA VAL A 64 6.65 11.40 10.63
C VAL A 64 6.46 12.66 9.81
N VAL A 65 7.50 13.49 9.76
CA VAL A 65 7.51 14.72 8.97
C VAL A 65 8.51 14.56 7.81
N PRO A 66 8.05 14.46 6.56
CA PRO A 66 8.91 14.45 5.39
C PRO A 66 9.77 15.71 5.28
N SER A 67 10.97 15.56 4.74
CA SER A 67 11.89 16.67 4.45
C SER A 67 12.39 16.59 3.00
N GLY A 68 12.78 17.75 2.45
CA GLY A 68 13.17 17.83 1.04
C GLY A 68 11.97 17.84 0.09
N LYS A 69 12.11 17.25 -1.09
CA LYS A 69 11.06 17.20 -2.10
C LYS A 69 10.12 16.02 -1.85
N VAL A 70 8.83 16.30 -1.73
CA VAL A 70 7.81 15.31 -1.43
C VAL A 70 6.91 15.05 -2.64
N ALA A 71 6.88 13.81 -3.11
CA ALA A 71 5.91 13.35 -4.09
C ALA A 71 4.63 12.91 -3.37
N VAL A 72 3.48 13.42 -3.79
CA VAL A 72 2.16 12.93 -3.35
C VAL A 72 1.56 12.12 -4.50
N LYS A 73 1.67 10.80 -4.42
CA LYS A 73 1.21 9.88 -5.48
C LYS A 73 -0.27 9.60 -5.33
N ILE A 74 -1.02 9.99 -6.34
CA ILE A 74 -2.47 9.78 -6.44
C ILE A 74 -2.84 9.01 -7.72
N SER A 75 -4.13 8.76 -7.94
CA SER A 75 -4.74 8.49 -9.24
C SER A 75 -5.54 9.72 -9.67
N THR A 76 -5.25 10.26 -10.85
CA THR A 76 -5.97 11.44 -11.38
C THR A 76 -7.39 11.13 -11.80
N GLY A 77 -7.72 9.86 -12.04
CA GLY A 77 -8.98 9.44 -12.66
C GLY A 77 -9.01 9.64 -14.17
N GLU A 78 -9.86 8.89 -14.87
CA GLU A 78 -10.14 9.12 -16.29
C GLU A 78 -11.11 10.28 -16.48
N PRO A 79 -10.96 11.08 -17.55
CA PRO A 79 -11.98 12.04 -17.96
C PRO A 79 -13.34 11.36 -18.16
N GLY A 80 -14.37 11.92 -17.50
CA GLY A 80 -15.71 11.33 -17.45
C GLY A 80 -15.99 10.54 -16.17
N GLY A 81 -14.97 9.96 -15.52
CA GLY A 81 -15.10 9.37 -14.19
C GLY A 81 -15.28 10.42 -13.09
N HIS A 82 -15.89 10.03 -11.98
CA HIS A 82 -16.22 10.96 -10.88
C HIS A 82 -15.87 10.42 -9.48
N ASN A 83 -15.46 9.15 -9.39
CA ASN A 83 -15.18 8.50 -8.10
C ASN A 83 -13.78 8.79 -7.53
N PHE A 84 -12.86 9.37 -8.33
CA PHE A 84 -11.48 9.66 -7.90
C PHE A 84 -11.42 10.68 -6.74
N LEU A 85 -10.31 10.68 -6.01
CA LEU A 85 -10.10 11.60 -4.89
C LEU A 85 -10.15 13.07 -5.36
N GLN A 86 -11.10 13.82 -4.83
CA GLN A 86 -11.32 15.20 -5.23
C GLN A 86 -10.18 16.11 -4.73
N PRO A 87 -9.73 17.09 -5.55
CA PRO A 87 -8.71 18.05 -5.15
C PRO A 87 -9.01 18.78 -3.83
N SER A 88 -10.28 19.11 -3.57
CA SER A 88 -10.70 19.75 -2.32
C SER A 88 -10.39 18.93 -1.07
N LEU A 89 -10.49 17.59 -1.16
CA LEU A 89 -10.17 16.68 -0.06
C LEU A 89 -8.66 16.67 0.24
N ILE A 90 -7.83 16.60 -0.81
CA ILE A 90 -6.39 16.36 -0.65
C ILE A 90 -5.55 17.65 -0.49
N LYS A 91 -6.10 18.82 -0.85
CA LYS A 91 -5.39 20.11 -0.84
C LYS A 91 -4.70 20.42 0.48
N GLY A 92 -5.39 20.17 1.61
CA GLY A 92 -4.85 20.45 2.95
C GLY A 92 -3.58 19.66 3.23
N LEU A 93 -3.58 18.38 2.91
CA LEU A 93 -2.41 17.50 3.07
C LEU A 93 -1.27 17.89 2.12
N VAL A 94 -1.56 18.08 0.83
CA VAL A 94 -0.53 18.42 -0.17
C VAL A 94 0.18 19.72 0.20
N ASN A 95 -0.58 20.75 0.62
CA ASN A 95 -0.02 22.03 1.06
C ASN A 95 0.80 21.89 2.35
N LYS A 96 0.32 21.10 3.32
CA LYS A 96 1.01 20.85 4.59
C LYS A 96 2.42 20.31 4.41
N VAL A 97 2.59 19.41 3.43
CA VAL A 97 3.88 18.76 3.16
C VAL A 97 4.68 19.48 2.06
N ASN A 98 4.18 20.60 1.54
CA ASN A 98 4.74 21.30 0.38
C ASN A 98 5.02 20.31 -0.77
N GLY A 99 4.03 19.45 -1.04
CA GLY A 99 4.15 18.33 -1.97
C GLY A 99 3.89 18.70 -3.42
N THR A 100 4.44 17.89 -4.32
CA THR A 100 4.07 17.86 -5.73
C THR A 100 3.16 16.67 -5.97
N ILE A 101 2.02 16.85 -6.60
CA ILE A 101 1.12 15.77 -6.99
C ILE A 101 1.74 15.03 -8.17
N VAL A 102 1.87 13.71 -8.06
CA VAL A 102 2.55 12.92 -9.09
C VAL A 102 1.72 11.73 -9.55
N GLU A 103 1.89 11.38 -10.84
CA GLU A 103 1.37 10.16 -11.45
C GLU A 103 2.27 9.72 -12.61
N CYS A 104 1.91 8.60 -13.29
CA CYS A 104 2.54 8.12 -14.52
C CYS A 104 1.50 7.89 -15.61
N ASN A 105 1.93 7.99 -16.86
CA ASN A 105 1.11 7.68 -18.01
C ASN A 105 0.57 6.24 -17.97
N THR A 106 -0.59 6.02 -18.59
CA THR A 106 -1.20 4.70 -18.67
C THR A 106 -0.55 3.84 -19.76
N ALA A 107 -0.70 2.51 -19.65
CA ALA A 107 -0.31 1.57 -20.69
C ALA A 107 -1.47 1.17 -21.61
N TYR A 108 -2.65 1.75 -21.43
CA TYR A 108 -3.81 1.61 -22.32
C TYR A 108 -4.12 2.95 -22.98
N LYS A 109 -4.65 2.90 -24.18
CA LYS A 109 -4.94 4.10 -24.98
C LYS A 109 -6.10 4.89 -24.37
N GLY A 110 -5.94 6.19 -24.36
CA GLY A 110 -6.88 7.14 -23.80
C GLY A 110 -6.22 8.47 -23.47
N PRO A 111 -6.92 9.40 -22.83
CA PRO A 111 -6.40 10.74 -22.52
C PRO A 111 -5.14 10.74 -21.64
N ARG A 112 -4.93 9.68 -20.84
CA ARG A 112 -3.75 9.55 -19.96
C ARG A 112 -2.62 8.69 -20.55
N PHE A 113 -2.70 8.34 -21.84
CA PHE A 113 -1.67 7.54 -22.51
C PHE A 113 -0.43 8.34 -22.92
N GLU A 114 -0.62 9.59 -23.34
CA GLU A 114 0.44 10.50 -23.74
C GLU A 114 0.61 11.62 -22.70
N THR A 115 1.86 12.04 -22.48
CA THR A 115 2.21 13.06 -21.46
C THR A 115 1.42 14.34 -21.62
N GLU A 116 1.31 14.86 -22.84
CA GLU A 116 0.65 16.16 -23.11
C GLU A 116 -0.85 16.11 -22.77
N THR A 117 -1.53 15.04 -23.17
CA THR A 117 -2.97 14.89 -22.86
C THR A 117 -3.20 14.54 -21.40
N HIS A 118 -2.30 13.79 -20.75
CA HIS A 118 -2.39 13.49 -19.33
C HIS A 118 -2.16 14.73 -18.44
N MET A 119 -1.24 15.63 -18.82
CA MET A 119 -1.07 16.90 -18.14
C MET A 119 -2.36 17.73 -18.17
N LYS A 120 -3.10 17.67 -19.30
CA LYS A 120 -4.41 18.31 -19.38
C LYS A 120 -5.43 17.70 -18.42
N VAL A 121 -5.37 16.39 -18.13
CA VAL A 121 -6.25 15.78 -17.12
C VAL A 121 -5.99 16.34 -15.73
N PHE A 122 -4.74 16.63 -15.36
CA PHE A 122 -4.43 17.32 -14.10
C PHE A 122 -5.09 18.70 -14.01
N GLU A 123 -5.13 19.43 -15.13
CA GLU A 123 -5.78 20.74 -15.21
C GLU A 123 -7.31 20.62 -15.13
N ASP A 124 -7.89 19.76 -15.98
CA ASP A 124 -9.35 19.60 -16.11
C ASP A 124 -9.98 19.04 -14.82
N HIS A 125 -9.28 18.17 -14.09
CA HIS A 125 -9.72 17.65 -12.80
C HIS A 125 -9.37 18.58 -11.62
N GLY A 126 -8.66 19.69 -11.86
CA GLY A 126 -8.38 20.72 -10.86
C GLY A 126 -7.20 20.44 -9.95
N PHE A 127 -6.40 19.41 -10.19
CA PHE A 127 -5.21 19.12 -9.39
C PHE A 127 -4.12 20.17 -9.57
N ALA A 128 -3.89 20.66 -10.79
CA ALA A 128 -2.93 21.71 -11.09
C ALA A 128 -3.28 23.06 -10.42
N ALA A 129 -4.55 23.26 -10.04
CA ALA A 129 -5.00 24.46 -9.34
C ALA A 129 -4.69 24.46 -7.83
N ILE A 130 -4.34 23.30 -7.25
CA ILE A 130 -4.11 23.17 -5.80
C ILE A 130 -2.64 23.00 -5.43
N ALA A 131 -1.81 22.48 -6.33
CA ALA A 131 -0.37 22.24 -6.10
C ALA A 131 0.39 22.07 -7.44
N PRO A 132 1.73 22.10 -7.44
CA PRO A 132 2.52 21.62 -8.56
C PRO A 132 2.18 20.17 -8.90
N VAL A 133 2.20 19.85 -10.21
CA VAL A 133 1.94 18.50 -10.74
C VAL A 133 3.12 18.02 -11.56
N ASP A 134 3.39 16.70 -11.56
CA ASP A 134 4.47 16.09 -12.33
C ASP A 134 4.07 14.68 -12.81
N LEU A 135 4.31 14.38 -14.08
CA LEU A 135 4.26 13.02 -14.61
C LEU A 135 5.65 12.42 -14.48
N LEU A 136 5.78 11.41 -13.61
CA LEU A 136 7.07 10.80 -13.30
C LEU A 136 7.76 10.24 -14.53
N ASP A 137 7.00 9.73 -15.50
CA ASP A 137 7.48 9.18 -16.76
C ASP A 137 7.28 10.11 -17.97
N GLY A 138 6.94 11.38 -17.74
CA GLY A 138 6.63 12.33 -18.80
C GLY A 138 7.79 12.66 -19.72
N TYR A 139 9.03 12.50 -19.26
CA TYR A 139 10.24 12.85 -19.99
C TYR A 139 11.27 11.72 -20.08
N GLY A 140 11.00 10.57 -19.46
CA GLY A 140 11.90 9.42 -19.50
C GLY A 140 11.55 8.39 -18.45
N GLU A 141 12.22 7.26 -18.55
CA GLU A 141 12.07 6.14 -17.63
C GLU A 141 13.44 5.57 -17.25
N THR A 142 13.48 4.92 -16.09
CA THR A 142 14.70 4.28 -15.57
C THR A 142 14.39 2.95 -14.92
N LYS A 143 15.38 2.08 -14.82
CA LYS A 143 15.27 0.77 -14.19
C LYS A 143 15.81 0.86 -12.77
N ILE A 144 14.99 0.44 -11.80
CA ILE A 144 15.41 0.28 -10.41
C ILE A 144 15.46 -1.21 -10.04
N PRO A 145 16.33 -1.61 -9.11
CA PRO A 145 16.49 -3.03 -8.76
C PRO A 145 15.27 -3.57 -8.06
N VAL A 146 14.99 -4.85 -8.25
CA VAL A 146 14.07 -5.67 -7.46
C VAL A 146 14.84 -6.71 -6.69
N LYS A 147 14.32 -7.18 -5.54
CA LYS A 147 14.94 -8.25 -4.75
C LYS A 147 14.54 -9.62 -5.28
N ASP A 148 13.25 -9.83 -5.50
CA ASP A 148 12.75 -11.05 -6.12
C ASP A 148 12.79 -10.90 -7.66
N THR A 149 13.62 -11.72 -8.28
CA THR A 149 13.83 -11.72 -9.73
C THR A 149 13.18 -12.92 -10.41
N THR A 150 12.18 -13.54 -9.80
CA THR A 150 11.50 -14.72 -10.35
C THR A 150 10.91 -14.43 -11.72
N TYR A 151 10.12 -13.38 -11.85
CA TYR A 151 9.48 -12.98 -13.10
C TYR A 151 10.11 -11.72 -13.69
N ILE A 152 10.07 -10.60 -12.97
CA ILE A 152 10.67 -9.34 -13.42
C ILE A 152 12.10 -9.21 -12.88
N LYS A 153 13.01 -8.62 -13.67
CA LYS A 153 14.43 -8.49 -13.30
C LYS A 153 14.78 -7.11 -12.73
N TYR A 154 13.88 -6.17 -12.91
CA TYR A 154 13.92 -4.79 -12.44
C TYR A 154 12.50 -4.22 -12.48
N ASN A 155 12.28 -3.09 -11.87
CA ASN A 155 11.08 -2.29 -12.09
C ASN A 155 11.43 -1.09 -12.99
N ILE A 156 10.58 -0.75 -13.95
CA ILE A 156 10.76 0.40 -14.83
C ILE A 156 9.84 1.51 -14.34
N VAL A 157 10.44 2.57 -13.82
CA VAL A 157 9.73 3.70 -13.22
C VAL A 157 9.99 4.98 -13.99
N GLY A 158 9.15 5.98 -13.81
CA GLY A 158 9.40 7.29 -14.39
C GLY A 158 10.67 7.93 -13.83
N GLU A 159 11.54 8.49 -14.72
CA GLU A 159 12.82 9.08 -14.33
C GLU A 159 12.66 10.23 -13.34
N ASN A 160 11.54 10.98 -13.41
CA ASN A 160 11.27 12.07 -12.49
C ASN A 160 11.09 11.61 -11.03
N MET A 161 10.76 10.32 -10.78
CA MET A 161 10.70 9.77 -9.42
C MET A 161 12.01 10.01 -8.64
N LEU A 162 13.14 9.97 -9.34
CA LEU A 162 14.47 10.14 -8.74
C LEU A 162 14.73 11.55 -8.19
N LYS A 163 13.87 12.52 -8.49
CA LYS A 163 13.96 13.91 -8.02
C LYS A 163 13.39 14.11 -6.61
N TYR A 164 12.67 13.11 -6.07
CA TYR A 164 11.96 13.20 -4.80
C TYR A 164 12.70 12.47 -3.68
N ASP A 165 12.67 13.06 -2.49
CA ASP A 165 13.28 12.51 -1.28
C ASP A 165 12.32 11.63 -0.49
N TRP A 166 11.01 11.94 -0.57
CA TRP A 166 9.91 11.26 0.12
C TRP A 166 8.73 11.04 -0.81
N MET A 167 7.95 10.01 -0.51
CA MET A 167 6.66 9.77 -1.15
C MET A 167 5.55 9.68 -0.10
N ILE A 168 4.44 10.35 -0.35
CA ILE A 168 3.15 10.07 0.28
C ILE A 168 2.33 9.32 -0.75
N ASN A 169 2.14 8.03 -0.50
CA ASN A 169 1.29 7.19 -1.31
C ASN A 169 -0.15 7.37 -0.83
N LEU A 170 -0.88 8.28 -1.48
CA LEU A 170 -2.26 8.62 -1.18
C LEU A 170 -3.17 7.91 -2.18
N ALA A 171 -3.68 6.76 -1.80
CA ALA A 171 -4.50 5.93 -2.65
C ALA A 171 -5.99 6.12 -2.35
N HIS A 172 -6.79 6.07 -3.38
CA HIS A 172 -8.22 5.81 -3.32
C HIS A 172 -8.41 4.29 -3.28
N PHE A 173 -8.99 3.76 -2.20
CA PHE A 173 -9.26 2.32 -2.08
C PHE A 173 -10.59 1.97 -2.76
N LYS A 174 -10.60 1.00 -3.64
CA LYS A 174 -11.75 0.55 -4.43
C LYS A 174 -11.49 -0.79 -5.11
N GLY A 175 -12.46 -1.31 -5.85
CA GLY A 175 -12.27 -2.46 -6.73
C GLY A 175 -11.31 -2.19 -7.89
N HIS A 176 -10.85 -3.25 -8.54
CA HIS A 176 -10.00 -3.16 -9.72
C HIS A 176 -10.19 -4.36 -10.64
N ALA A 177 -10.40 -4.10 -11.93
CA ALA A 177 -10.73 -5.12 -12.93
C ALA A 177 -9.68 -6.24 -13.07
N MET A 178 -8.41 -5.95 -12.86
CA MET A 178 -7.31 -6.91 -12.99
C MET A 178 -6.71 -7.32 -11.64
N GLY A 179 -6.50 -6.39 -10.71
CA GLY A 179 -5.84 -6.66 -9.44
C GLY A 179 -6.78 -7.03 -8.28
N GLY A 180 -8.09 -7.08 -8.52
CA GLY A 180 -9.10 -7.32 -7.49
C GLY A 180 -9.46 -6.06 -6.73
N PHE A 181 -8.49 -5.38 -6.14
CA PHE A 181 -8.64 -4.08 -5.50
C PHE A 181 -7.49 -3.13 -5.86
N GLY A 182 -7.71 -1.85 -5.64
CA GLY A 182 -6.72 -0.79 -5.74
C GLY A 182 -6.55 -0.13 -4.39
N GLY A 183 -5.42 -0.34 -3.74
CA GLY A 183 -4.95 0.31 -2.52
C GLY A 183 -3.54 0.85 -2.71
N VAL A 184 -2.81 1.05 -1.61
CA VAL A 184 -1.45 1.62 -1.66
C VAL A 184 -0.46 0.71 -2.37
N LEU A 185 -0.60 -0.62 -2.29
CA LEU A 185 0.28 -1.54 -3.02
C LEU A 185 0.14 -1.39 -4.53
N LYS A 186 -1.10 -1.31 -5.03
CA LYS A 186 -1.35 -1.08 -6.46
C LYS A 186 -0.92 0.33 -6.90
N ASN A 187 -1.19 1.34 -6.09
CA ASN A 187 -0.80 2.72 -6.39
C ASN A 187 0.72 2.89 -6.44
N GLN A 188 1.46 2.14 -5.62
CA GLN A 188 2.91 2.15 -5.59
C GLN A 188 3.55 1.31 -6.69
N SER A 189 2.94 0.19 -7.08
CA SER A 189 3.44 -0.67 -8.16
C SER A 189 3.06 -0.12 -9.54
N ILE A 190 1.84 -0.39 -9.97
CA ILE A 190 1.33 0.04 -11.29
C ILE A 190 1.31 1.57 -11.40
N GLY A 191 0.94 2.27 -10.33
CA GLY A 191 0.81 3.73 -10.35
C GLY A 191 2.14 4.47 -10.50
N VAL A 192 3.26 3.90 -10.06
CA VAL A 192 4.62 4.51 -10.14
C VAL A 192 5.43 3.98 -11.32
N ALA A 193 5.11 2.77 -11.79
CA ALA A 193 5.72 2.24 -13.00
C ALA A 193 5.45 3.17 -14.20
N SER A 194 6.46 3.36 -15.07
CA SER A 194 6.26 4.03 -16.36
C SER A 194 5.25 3.27 -17.22
N ALA A 195 4.79 3.85 -18.32
CA ALA A 195 3.88 3.16 -19.23
C ALA A 195 4.45 1.81 -19.71
N ASN A 196 5.76 1.76 -20.03
CA ASN A 196 6.45 0.51 -20.38
C ASN A 196 6.66 -0.39 -19.16
N GLY A 197 6.91 0.18 -17.98
CA GLY A 197 6.99 -0.56 -16.72
C GLY A 197 5.66 -1.25 -16.36
N LYS A 198 4.52 -0.61 -16.62
CA LYS A 198 3.21 -1.24 -16.49
C LYS A 198 3.10 -2.46 -17.42
N ALA A 199 3.54 -2.35 -18.68
CA ALA A 199 3.55 -3.49 -19.61
C ALA A 199 4.43 -4.63 -19.08
N TYR A 200 5.59 -4.32 -18.53
CA TYR A 200 6.52 -5.29 -17.97
C TYR A 200 5.95 -6.03 -16.75
N ILE A 201 5.26 -5.31 -15.86
CA ILE A 201 4.58 -5.92 -14.70
C ILE A 201 3.39 -6.79 -15.14
N HIS A 202 2.51 -6.28 -16.01
CA HIS A 202 1.32 -7.02 -16.46
C HIS A 202 1.66 -8.27 -17.27
N SER A 203 2.80 -8.29 -17.92
CA SER A 203 3.28 -9.43 -18.70
C SER A 203 4.19 -10.38 -17.92
N ALA A 204 4.40 -10.14 -16.61
CA ALA A 204 5.37 -10.86 -15.80
C ALA A 204 6.75 -10.96 -16.48
N GLY A 205 7.22 -9.83 -17.02
CA GLY A 205 8.53 -9.73 -17.65
C GLY A 205 8.61 -10.12 -19.13
N ALA A 206 7.49 -10.47 -19.77
CA ALA A 206 7.51 -10.92 -21.18
C ALA A 206 7.68 -9.78 -22.19
N THR A 207 7.24 -8.57 -21.87
CA THR A 207 7.42 -7.38 -22.74
C THR A 207 7.54 -6.10 -21.93
N GLU A 208 8.36 -5.17 -22.43
CA GLU A 208 8.46 -3.79 -21.93
C GLU A 208 7.65 -2.81 -22.82
N ASP A 209 7.04 -3.29 -23.90
CA ASP A 209 6.37 -2.43 -24.87
C ASP A 209 4.88 -2.26 -24.52
N LYS A 210 4.49 -1.03 -24.16
CA LYS A 210 3.10 -0.65 -23.84
C LYS A 210 2.13 -0.89 -25.01
N GLU A 211 2.60 -0.85 -26.26
CA GLU A 211 1.73 -1.01 -27.43
C GLU A 211 1.24 -2.45 -27.64
N VAL A 212 1.92 -3.43 -27.06
CA VAL A 212 1.59 -4.84 -27.19
C VAL A 212 1.20 -5.53 -25.89
N ILE A 213 1.06 -4.80 -24.81
CA ILE A 213 0.76 -5.32 -23.47
C ILE A 213 -0.38 -6.34 -23.47
N TRP A 214 -1.47 -6.08 -24.19
CA TRP A 214 -2.66 -6.94 -24.20
C TRP A 214 -2.49 -8.26 -24.95
N LYS A 215 -1.36 -8.43 -25.67
CA LYS A 215 -0.98 -9.70 -26.31
C LYS A 215 -0.12 -10.57 -25.41
N HIS A 216 0.37 -10.02 -24.30
CA HIS A 216 1.35 -10.66 -23.42
C HIS A 216 0.93 -10.65 -21.95
N THR A 217 -0.37 -10.48 -21.64
CA THR A 217 -0.85 -10.54 -20.26
C THR A 217 -0.49 -11.87 -19.60
N ALA A 218 0.08 -11.79 -18.41
CA ALA A 218 0.46 -12.96 -17.64
C ALA A 218 -0.76 -13.65 -17.00
N GLU A 219 -0.53 -14.87 -16.49
CA GLU A 219 -1.47 -15.50 -15.57
C GLU A 219 -1.67 -14.64 -14.33
N GLN A 220 -2.88 -14.71 -13.74
CA GLN A 220 -3.32 -13.82 -12.69
C GLN A 220 -2.34 -13.71 -11.51
N ASP A 221 -1.93 -14.84 -10.95
CA ASP A 221 -1.05 -14.84 -9.77
C ASP A 221 0.34 -14.28 -10.09
N LYS A 222 0.91 -14.60 -11.24
CA LYS A 222 2.20 -14.06 -11.68
C LYS A 222 2.16 -12.54 -11.82
N PHE A 223 1.05 -12.00 -12.37
CA PHE A 223 0.84 -10.56 -12.47
C PHE A 223 0.78 -9.91 -11.08
N ILE A 224 0.00 -10.50 -10.16
CA ILE A 224 -0.17 -9.99 -8.79
C ILE A 224 1.15 -10.05 -8.02
N GLU A 225 1.92 -11.13 -8.14
CA GLU A 225 3.25 -11.26 -7.54
C GLU A 225 4.22 -10.19 -8.08
N CYS A 226 4.20 -9.94 -9.40
CA CYS A 226 4.98 -8.85 -9.99
C CYS A 226 4.58 -7.47 -9.46
N MET A 227 3.30 -7.24 -9.16
CA MET A 227 2.85 -6.01 -8.52
C MET A 227 3.46 -5.85 -7.12
N ALA A 228 3.47 -6.91 -6.30
CA ALA A 228 4.07 -6.87 -4.96
C ALA A 228 5.58 -6.60 -5.03
N VAL A 229 6.29 -7.25 -5.95
CA VAL A 229 7.74 -7.05 -6.19
C VAL A 229 8.03 -5.62 -6.66
N ALA A 230 7.23 -5.08 -7.58
CA ALA A 230 7.36 -3.70 -8.03
C ALA A 230 7.09 -2.69 -6.91
N ALA A 231 6.07 -2.93 -6.06
CA ALA A 231 5.81 -2.12 -4.89
C ALA A 231 6.99 -2.14 -3.90
N GLN A 232 7.59 -3.33 -3.66
CA GLN A 232 8.77 -3.45 -2.81
C GLN A 232 9.95 -2.64 -3.35
N SER A 233 10.19 -2.67 -4.65
CA SER A 233 11.31 -1.94 -5.27
C SER A 233 11.21 -0.42 -5.07
N VAL A 234 10.01 0.15 -5.12
CA VAL A 234 9.78 1.57 -4.85
C VAL A 234 9.98 1.89 -3.36
N HIS A 235 9.47 1.04 -2.46
CA HIS A 235 9.71 1.16 -1.01
C HIS A 235 11.21 1.16 -0.69
N ASP A 236 11.94 0.20 -1.26
CA ASP A 236 13.39 0.06 -1.07
C ASP A 236 14.17 1.26 -1.65
N TYR A 237 13.75 1.77 -2.82
CA TYR A 237 14.36 2.96 -3.42
C TYR A 237 14.28 4.16 -2.47
N PHE A 238 13.11 4.41 -1.90
CA PHE A 238 12.92 5.47 -0.92
C PHE A 238 13.47 5.14 0.49
N GLN A 239 14.01 3.92 0.70
CA GLN A 239 14.58 3.48 1.98
C GLN A 239 13.58 3.64 3.15
N GLY A 240 12.33 3.28 2.92
CA GLY A 240 11.25 3.41 3.90
C GLY A 240 10.71 4.84 4.07
N ARG A 241 11.19 5.82 3.31
CA ARG A 241 10.65 7.19 3.31
C ARG A 241 9.38 7.29 2.46
N VAL A 242 8.44 6.40 2.74
CA VAL A 242 7.11 6.38 2.14
C VAL A 242 6.07 6.36 3.26
N LEU A 243 5.09 7.24 3.18
CA LEU A 243 3.92 7.27 4.06
C LEU A 243 2.72 6.76 3.27
N TYR A 244 1.89 5.93 3.87
CA TYR A 244 0.80 5.24 3.20
C TYR A 244 -0.54 5.70 3.75
N ILE A 245 -1.44 6.10 2.86
CA ILE A 245 -2.81 6.52 3.21
C ILE A 245 -3.78 5.93 2.18
N ASN A 246 -4.82 5.24 2.65
CA ASN A 246 -5.97 4.83 1.86
C ASN A 246 -7.18 5.64 2.25
N VAL A 247 -7.86 6.23 1.28
CA VAL A 247 -9.18 6.83 1.44
C VAL A 247 -10.22 5.86 0.93
N MET A 248 -11.12 5.42 1.81
CA MET A 248 -12.17 4.45 1.53
C MET A 248 -13.52 5.18 1.38
N ASN A 249 -13.61 5.99 0.32
CA ASN A 249 -14.82 6.66 -0.13
C ASN A 249 -15.14 6.26 -1.56
N ASN A 250 -16.38 6.44 -2.00
CA ASN A 250 -16.81 6.07 -3.34
C ASN A 250 -16.28 4.66 -3.73
N LEU A 251 -16.60 3.66 -2.90
CA LEU A 251 -16.04 2.30 -2.95
C LEU A 251 -16.61 1.50 -4.14
N SER A 252 -16.38 2.02 -5.37
CA SER A 252 -16.84 1.39 -6.60
C SER A 252 -16.13 0.07 -6.88
N VAL A 253 -16.79 -0.82 -7.60
CA VAL A 253 -16.24 -2.11 -8.05
C VAL A 253 -15.18 -1.89 -9.14
N ASP A 254 -15.34 -0.82 -9.94
CA ASP A 254 -14.39 -0.39 -10.95
C ASP A 254 -13.46 0.71 -10.44
N CYS A 255 -12.27 0.79 -11.02
CA CYS A 255 -11.27 1.73 -10.56
C CYS A 255 -11.40 3.10 -11.26
N ASP A 256 -10.69 4.12 -10.73
CA ASP A 256 -10.59 5.45 -11.34
C ASP A 256 -10.03 5.44 -12.77
N CYS A 257 -9.60 4.28 -13.27
CA CYS A 257 -9.17 4.06 -14.64
C CYS A 257 -10.32 3.72 -15.59
N ASP A 258 -11.56 3.71 -15.11
CA ASP A 258 -12.77 3.63 -15.91
C ASP A 258 -13.37 5.04 -16.06
N ALA A 259 -13.69 5.42 -17.29
CA ALA A 259 -14.33 6.71 -17.60
C ALA A 259 -15.82 6.74 -17.26
N THR A 260 -16.43 5.57 -17.12
CA THR A 260 -17.86 5.38 -16.84
C THR A 260 -18.08 4.35 -15.73
N PRO A 261 -17.45 4.54 -14.55
CA PRO A 261 -17.60 3.58 -13.45
C PRO A 261 -19.06 3.58 -12.96
N GLU A 262 -19.52 2.41 -12.54
CA GLU A 262 -20.79 2.30 -11.82
C GLU A 262 -20.72 3.01 -10.47
N ASP A 263 -21.86 3.47 -9.98
CA ASP A 263 -21.96 4.04 -8.65
C ASP A 263 -21.62 2.99 -7.58
N PRO A 264 -20.99 3.37 -6.46
CA PRO A 264 -20.73 2.46 -5.36
C PRO A 264 -22.02 1.92 -4.75
N GLU A 265 -22.06 0.61 -4.50
CA GLU A 265 -23.12 -0.02 -3.73
C GLU A 265 -22.83 -0.06 -2.21
N MET A 266 -21.57 0.16 -1.84
CA MET A 266 -21.10 0.19 -0.47
C MET A 266 -20.83 1.63 -0.03
N ASN A 267 -21.31 1.99 1.16
CA ASN A 267 -21.06 3.31 1.73
C ASN A 267 -19.59 3.53 2.11
N ASP A 268 -19.23 4.79 2.26
CA ASP A 268 -17.91 5.22 2.69
C ASP A 268 -17.54 4.65 4.06
N VAL A 269 -16.26 4.28 4.24
CA VAL A 269 -15.76 3.67 5.48
C VAL A 269 -14.91 4.63 6.30
N GLY A 270 -14.04 5.42 5.64
CA GLY A 270 -13.15 6.32 6.34
C GLY A 270 -11.78 6.48 5.66
N ILE A 271 -10.83 6.98 6.41
CA ILE A 271 -9.44 7.14 5.96
C ILE A 271 -8.54 6.33 6.90
N LEU A 272 -7.64 5.54 6.31
CA LEU A 272 -6.66 4.75 7.05
C LEU A 272 -5.24 5.17 6.67
N ALA A 273 -4.31 5.08 7.63
CA ALA A 273 -2.89 5.39 7.38
C ALA A 273 -1.96 4.47 8.17
N SER A 274 -0.82 4.12 7.58
CA SER A 274 0.21 3.31 8.22
C SER A 274 1.59 3.63 7.64
N LEU A 275 2.64 3.18 8.34
CA LEU A 275 4.01 3.13 7.80
C LEU A 275 4.30 1.78 7.11
N ASP A 276 3.38 0.82 7.21
CA ASP A 276 3.44 -0.50 6.58
C ASP A 276 2.34 -0.62 5.51
N PRO A 277 2.70 -0.77 4.21
CA PRO A 277 1.73 -0.80 3.12
C PRO A 277 0.88 -2.08 3.12
N VAL A 278 1.43 -3.21 3.58
CA VAL A 278 0.73 -4.49 3.60
C VAL A 278 -0.31 -4.48 4.72
N ALA A 279 0.08 -4.00 5.91
CA ALA A 279 -0.83 -3.83 7.05
C ALA A 279 -2.00 -2.90 6.70
N LEU A 280 -1.72 -1.81 5.99
CA LEU A 280 -2.73 -0.84 5.59
C LEU A 280 -3.75 -1.44 4.62
N ASP A 281 -3.27 -2.06 3.51
CA ASP A 281 -4.18 -2.66 2.53
C ASP A 281 -4.92 -3.87 3.14
N GLN A 282 -4.28 -4.66 4.03
CA GLN A 282 -4.95 -5.74 4.76
C GLN A 282 -6.09 -5.19 5.63
N ALA A 283 -5.87 -4.11 6.38
CA ALA A 283 -6.91 -3.50 7.20
C ALA A 283 -8.10 -3.01 6.37
N CYS A 284 -7.85 -2.40 5.20
CA CYS A 284 -8.89 -1.98 4.29
C CYS A 284 -9.71 -3.17 3.76
N VAL A 285 -9.03 -4.25 3.34
CA VAL A 285 -9.69 -5.48 2.89
C VAL A 285 -10.52 -6.10 4.00
N ASP A 286 -9.98 -6.19 5.22
CA ASP A 286 -10.73 -6.74 6.37
C ASP A 286 -11.99 -5.93 6.68
N LEU A 287 -11.95 -4.59 6.55
CA LEU A 287 -13.12 -3.72 6.72
C LEU A 287 -14.18 -3.98 5.64
N VAL A 288 -13.78 -4.23 4.39
CA VAL A 288 -14.71 -4.61 3.31
C VAL A 288 -15.31 -5.99 3.56
N PHE A 289 -14.50 -6.99 3.91
CA PHE A 289 -14.97 -8.37 4.11
C PHE A 289 -15.84 -8.55 5.35
N ASN A 290 -15.68 -7.69 6.36
CA ASN A 290 -16.49 -7.69 7.59
C ASN A 290 -17.55 -6.58 7.60
N TYR A 291 -17.80 -5.96 6.43
CA TYR A 291 -18.78 -4.87 6.34
C TYR A 291 -20.19 -5.35 6.67
N PRO A 292 -20.95 -4.63 7.50
CA PRO A 292 -22.31 -5.03 7.88
C PRO A 292 -23.31 -4.68 6.77
N SER A 293 -23.24 -5.41 5.65
CA SER A 293 -24.07 -5.16 4.46
C SER A 293 -25.56 -5.26 4.75
N THR A 294 -26.35 -4.42 4.06
CA THR A 294 -27.80 -4.43 3.97
C THR A 294 -28.22 -4.47 2.49
N ASP A 295 -29.54 -4.43 2.21
CA ASP A 295 -30.02 -4.43 0.83
C ASP A 295 -29.64 -3.15 0.06
N ASP A 296 -29.54 -2.01 0.76
CA ASP A 296 -29.24 -0.69 0.18
C ASP A 296 -27.78 -0.24 0.41
N ASP A 297 -26.95 -1.06 1.08
CA ASP A 297 -25.57 -0.76 1.43
C ASP A 297 -24.77 -2.06 1.45
N ASN A 298 -24.17 -2.42 0.33
CA ASN A 298 -23.76 -3.78 0.04
C ASN A 298 -22.29 -3.90 -0.42
N ALA A 299 -21.47 -4.57 0.37
CA ALA A 299 -20.07 -4.85 0.04
C ALA A 299 -19.88 -6.09 -0.87
N ALA A 300 -20.93 -6.90 -1.11
CA ALA A 300 -20.78 -8.17 -1.81
C ALA A 300 -20.21 -8.03 -3.24
N PRO A 301 -20.57 -7.03 -4.08
CA PRO A 301 -19.98 -6.86 -5.40
C PRO A 301 -18.46 -6.57 -5.34
N LEU A 302 -18.04 -5.75 -4.38
CA LEU A 302 -16.62 -5.45 -4.17
C LEU A 302 -15.86 -6.68 -3.65
N ILE A 303 -16.44 -7.44 -2.72
CA ILE A 303 -15.88 -8.71 -2.22
C ILE A 303 -15.74 -9.71 -3.37
N GLU A 304 -16.76 -9.84 -4.23
CA GLU A 304 -16.69 -10.71 -5.40
C GLU A 304 -15.56 -10.29 -6.36
N ARG A 305 -15.42 -8.99 -6.65
CA ARG A 305 -14.35 -8.47 -7.49
C ARG A 305 -12.98 -8.85 -6.91
N ILE A 306 -12.77 -8.66 -5.62
CA ILE A 306 -11.52 -9.02 -4.93
C ILE A 306 -11.25 -10.52 -5.06
N ASN A 307 -12.25 -11.36 -4.79
CA ASN A 307 -12.11 -12.81 -4.84
C ASN A 307 -11.92 -13.34 -6.26
N SER A 308 -12.74 -12.88 -7.24
CA SER A 308 -12.67 -13.34 -8.62
C SER A 308 -11.36 -13.01 -9.32
N ARG A 309 -10.60 -12.05 -8.80
CA ARG A 309 -9.28 -11.65 -9.29
C ARG A 309 -8.13 -12.12 -8.40
N HIS A 310 -8.42 -13.00 -7.43
CA HIS A 310 -7.43 -13.47 -6.45
C HIS A 310 -6.67 -12.32 -5.77
N GLY A 311 -7.39 -11.20 -5.52
CA GLY A 311 -6.80 -9.94 -5.09
C GLY A 311 -6.05 -10.02 -3.75
N ILE A 312 -6.46 -10.93 -2.85
CA ILE A 312 -5.77 -11.15 -1.56
C ILE A 312 -4.33 -11.63 -1.75
N HIS A 313 -4.03 -12.31 -2.85
CA HIS A 313 -2.70 -12.86 -3.11
C HIS A 313 -1.60 -11.80 -3.16
N ILE A 314 -1.91 -10.53 -3.50
CA ILE A 314 -0.92 -9.45 -3.41
C ILE A 314 -0.43 -9.24 -1.97
N LEU A 315 -1.33 -9.34 -0.97
CA LEU A 315 -1.00 -9.19 0.45
C LEU A 315 -0.16 -10.38 0.94
N GLU A 316 -0.51 -11.58 0.49
CA GLU A 316 0.21 -12.80 0.81
C GLU A 316 1.63 -12.77 0.28
N HIS A 317 1.80 -12.44 -0.99
CA HIS A 317 3.11 -12.36 -1.62
C HIS A 317 3.94 -11.20 -1.07
N ALA A 318 3.34 -10.01 -0.90
CA ALA A 318 4.02 -8.85 -0.32
C ALA A 318 4.54 -9.13 1.11
N ASN A 319 3.76 -9.85 1.93
CA ASN A 319 4.21 -10.31 3.25
C ASN A 319 5.32 -11.36 3.12
N ALA A 320 5.20 -12.31 2.22
CA ALA A 320 6.19 -13.39 2.03
C ALA A 320 7.56 -12.85 1.59
N ILE A 321 7.60 -11.82 0.74
CA ILE A 321 8.85 -11.16 0.31
C ILE A 321 9.38 -10.12 1.31
N GLY A 322 8.68 -9.92 2.44
CA GLY A 322 9.12 -9.03 3.52
C GLY A 322 8.91 -7.54 3.25
N LEU A 323 7.93 -7.15 2.41
CA LEU A 323 7.57 -5.75 2.22
C LEU A 323 6.83 -5.17 3.44
N GLY A 324 6.04 -5.99 4.14
CA GLY A 324 5.30 -5.60 5.33
C GLY A 324 4.58 -6.78 5.97
N SER A 325 3.69 -6.51 6.90
CA SER A 325 2.99 -7.52 7.70
C SER A 325 1.49 -7.52 7.44
N ARG A 326 0.89 -8.70 7.28
CA ARG A 326 -0.57 -8.88 7.27
C ARG A 326 -1.20 -8.77 8.65
N GLU A 327 -0.40 -8.88 9.71
CA GLU A 327 -0.85 -8.66 11.07
C GLU A 327 -0.67 -7.19 11.45
N TYR A 328 -1.68 -6.58 12.04
CA TYR A 328 -1.66 -5.16 12.40
C TYR A 328 -2.44 -4.89 13.69
N GLU A 329 -2.27 -3.69 14.23
CA GLU A 329 -3.08 -3.12 15.31
C GLU A 329 -3.88 -1.94 14.73
N LEU A 330 -5.22 -2.03 14.73
CA LEU A 330 -6.08 -0.93 14.27
C LEU A 330 -6.32 0.06 15.42
N ARG A 331 -6.04 1.33 15.18
CA ARG A 331 -6.27 2.44 16.15
C ARG A 331 -7.15 3.50 15.54
N CYS A 332 -8.39 3.62 16.05
CA CYS A 332 -9.25 4.74 15.72
C CYS A 332 -8.74 6.02 16.40
N ILE A 333 -8.66 7.12 15.64
CA ILE A 333 -8.25 8.44 16.15
C ILE A 333 -9.42 9.38 16.40
N ASP A 334 -10.64 8.94 16.13
CA ASP A 334 -11.87 9.68 16.45
C ASP A 334 -12.08 9.66 17.96
N LYS A 335 -12.64 10.79 18.48
CA LYS A 335 -12.89 10.97 19.92
C LYS A 335 -14.23 10.36 20.33
#